data_79f303403a963bab2df4792b1c622ed9
#
_entry.id   79f303403a963bab2df4792b1c622ed9
#
_cell.length_a   1.000
_cell.length_b   1.000
_cell.length_c   1.000
_cell.angle_alpha   90.00
_cell.angle_beta   90.00
_cell.angle_gamma   90.00
#
_symmetry.space_group_name_H-M   'P 1'
#
loop_
_entity.id
_entity.type
_entity.pdbx_description
1 polymer ?
#
loop_
_entity_poly.entity_id
_entity_poly.type
_entity_poly.pdbx_seq_one_letter_code
_entity_poly.pdbx_strand_id
1 'polypeptide(L)'
;LAERARIAREIHDNVGHQLTRASLQTEALRVVHADEPRVAADFADVKRTVDEALQLVRTSVHALNDNAVDLSVQLERIVEGARSDGGPQIELEVMTEHAPANVANCFAAVLREALSNTMRHACAQTVTVRCMEHPSFYQLIVTDDGAGGVQASSRGAAEGMGLASMRERIEALDGTFSAGPRAGASGWRVFATVPKQQGDEGR
;
A
#
# COMPACT_ATOMS: atom_id res chain seq x y z
N LEU A 1 19.15 19.85 -7.62
CA LEU A 1 18.22 18.75 -7.92
C LEU A 1 18.97 17.43 -8.15
N ALA A 2 19.95 17.36 -9.06
CA ALA A 2 20.71 16.14 -9.36
C ALA A 2 21.45 15.54 -8.14
N GLU A 3 21.98 16.40 -7.25
CA GLU A 3 22.68 15.96 -6.05
C GLU A 3 21.75 15.31 -5.02
N ARG A 4 20.55 15.86 -4.82
CA ARG A 4 19.52 15.26 -3.94
C ARG A 4 19.08 13.88 -4.44
N ALA A 5 18.85 13.74 -5.75
CA ALA A 5 18.49 12.46 -6.36
C ALA A 5 19.65 11.44 -6.29
N ARG A 6 20.91 11.89 -6.33
CA ARG A 6 22.08 11.03 -6.13
C ARG A 6 22.16 10.52 -4.69
N ILE A 7 22.03 11.43 -3.71
CA ILE A 7 22.05 11.09 -2.28
C ILE A 7 20.90 10.15 -1.94
N ALA A 8 19.68 10.40 -2.46
CA ALA A 8 18.53 9.55 -2.25
C ALA A 8 18.77 8.10 -2.75
N ARG A 9 19.37 7.93 -3.93
CA ARG A 9 19.75 6.61 -4.46
C ARG A 9 20.80 5.95 -3.61
N GLU A 10 21.84 6.67 -3.20
CA GLU A 10 22.94 6.13 -2.39
C GLU A 10 22.45 5.68 -1.00
N ILE A 11 21.51 6.42 -0.37
CA ILE A 11 20.87 6.00 0.87
C ILE A 11 19.99 4.77 0.63
N HIS A 12 19.21 4.73 -0.45
CA HIS A 12 18.38 3.58 -0.78
C HIS A 12 19.22 2.31 -0.98
N ASP A 13 20.30 2.41 -1.76
CA ASP A 13 21.14 1.28 -2.11
C ASP A 13 21.98 0.79 -0.91
N ASN A 14 22.51 1.69 -0.10
CA ASN A 14 23.35 1.30 1.02
C ASN A 14 22.52 0.98 2.28
N VAL A 15 21.72 1.93 2.77
CA VAL A 15 21.00 1.77 4.04
C VAL A 15 19.78 0.87 3.86
N GLY A 16 19.04 1.01 2.75
CA GLY A 16 17.85 0.20 2.45
C GLY A 16 18.21 -1.29 2.31
N HIS A 17 19.28 -1.62 1.59
CA HIS A 17 19.75 -3.01 1.47
C HIS A 17 20.24 -3.60 2.79
N GLN A 18 20.97 -2.82 3.62
CA GLN A 18 21.44 -3.30 4.92
C GLN A 18 20.26 -3.57 5.89
N LEU A 19 19.27 -2.70 5.95
CA LEU A 19 18.09 -2.90 6.78
C LEU A 19 17.23 -4.08 6.29
N THR A 20 17.08 -4.24 4.97
CA THR A 20 16.39 -5.41 4.40
C THR A 20 17.09 -6.71 4.78
N ARG A 21 18.41 -6.73 4.70
CA ARG A 21 19.23 -7.88 5.11
C ARG A 21 19.08 -8.17 6.60
N ALA A 22 19.11 -7.14 7.44
CA ALA A 22 18.91 -7.27 8.89
C ALA A 22 17.51 -7.82 9.22
N SER A 23 16.45 -7.34 8.55
CA SER A 23 15.08 -7.85 8.72
C SER A 23 14.98 -9.34 8.36
N LEU A 24 15.58 -9.76 7.23
CA LEU A 24 15.59 -11.16 6.81
C LEU A 24 16.40 -12.05 7.78
N GLN A 25 17.56 -11.57 8.25
CA GLN A 25 18.36 -12.31 9.23
C GLN A 25 17.63 -12.47 10.56
N THR A 26 16.95 -11.44 11.03
CA THR A 26 16.16 -11.48 12.27
C THR A 26 14.97 -12.44 12.12
N GLU A 27 14.30 -12.49 10.97
CA GLU A 27 13.25 -13.46 10.70
C GLU A 27 13.79 -14.90 10.69
N ALA A 28 14.95 -15.13 10.06
CA ALA A 28 15.58 -16.45 10.07
C ALA A 28 15.93 -16.90 11.49
N LEU A 29 16.47 -16.02 12.34
CA LEU A 29 16.76 -16.31 13.74
C LEU A 29 15.48 -16.60 14.54
N ARG A 30 14.40 -15.86 14.31
CA ARG A 30 13.08 -16.13 14.93
C ARG A 30 12.57 -17.52 14.60
N VAL A 31 12.75 -17.98 13.36
CA VAL A 31 12.34 -19.32 12.93
C VAL A 31 13.23 -20.40 13.56
N VAL A 32 14.54 -20.18 13.61
CA VAL A 32 15.49 -21.12 14.24
C VAL A 32 15.22 -21.30 15.72
N HIS A 33 14.81 -20.23 16.42
CA HIS A 33 14.51 -20.25 17.86
C HIS A 33 13.01 -20.35 18.17
N ALA A 34 12.21 -20.95 17.27
CA ALA A 34 10.76 -21.06 17.44
C ALA A 34 10.35 -21.85 18.71
N ASP A 35 11.20 -22.78 19.17
CA ASP A 35 10.99 -23.57 20.37
C ASP A 35 11.35 -22.82 21.67
N GLU A 36 11.89 -21.61 21.58
CA GLU A 36 12.28 -20.73 22.67
C GLU A 36 11.40 -19.47 22.70
N PRO A 37 10.20 -19.48 23.32
CA PRO A 37 9.20 -18.41 23.15
C PRO A 37 9.69 -17.00 23.49
N ARG A 38 10.57 -16.87 24.50
CA ARG A 38 11.15 -15.56 24.88
C ARG A 38 12.09 -15.05 23.79
N VAL A 39 12.98 -15.89 23.30
CA VAL A 39 13.95 -15.53 22.25
C VAL A 39 13.24 -15.21 20.94
N ALA A 40 12.22 -15.99 20.57
CA ALA A 40 11.41 -15.72 19.39
C ALA A 40 10.65 -14.40 19.50
N ALA A 41 10.16 -14.02 20.69
CA ALA A 41 9.52 -12.74 20.94
C ALA A 41 10.53 -11.57 20.81
N ASP A 42 11.73 -11.71 21.39
CA ASP A 42 12.78 -10.70 21.29
C ASP A 42 13.18 -10.45 19.82
N PHE A 43 13.31 -11.51 19.01
CA PHE A 43 13.56 -11.37 17.57
C PHE A 43 12.39 -10.73 16.81
N ALA A 44 11.14 -10.99 17.20
CA ALA A 44 9.99 -10.33 16.62
C ALA A 44 9.99 -8.81 16.90
N ASP A 45 10.40 -8.41 18.09
CA ASP A 45 10.52 -7.00 18.48
C ASP A 45 11.66 -6.29 17.74
N VAL A 46 12.83 -6.93 17.61
CA VAL A 46 13.95 -6.42 16.81
C VAL A 46 13.54 -6.28 15.35
N LYS A 47 12.88 -7.30 14.80
CA LYS A 47 12.38 -7.24 13.42
C LYS A 47 11.46 -6.06 13.20
N ARG A 48 10.48 -5.84 14.10
CA ARG A 48 9.56 -4.71 14.02
C ARG A 48 10.33 -3.37 13.98
N THR A 49 11.30 -3.18 14.86
CA THR A 49 12.13 -1.96 14.91
C THR A 49 12.93 -1.77 13.61
N VAL A 50 13.46 -2.83 13.03
CA VAL A 50 14.18 -2.79 11.74
C VAL A 50 13.23 -2.46 10.59
N ASP A 51 12.03 -3.03 10.57
CA ASP A 51 11.01 -2.78 9.55
C ASP A 51 10.50 -1.33 9.62
N GLU A 52 10.31 -0.79 10.83
CA GLU A 52 9.98 0.62 11.07
C GLU A 52 11.09 1.56 10.58
N ALA A 53 12.36 1.26 10.89
CA ALA A 53 13.51 2.03 10.42
C ALA A 53 13.62 1.98 8.89
N LEU A 54 13.39 0.83 8.27
CA LEU A 54 13.39 0.67 6.82
C LEU A 54 12.27 1.51 6.17
N GLN A 55 11.10 1.54 6.79
CA GLN A 55 9.98 2.36 6.33
C GLN A 55 10.30 3.86 6.44
N LEU A 56 10.91 4.30 7.55
CA LEU A 56 11.32 5.68 7.75
C LEU A 56 12.36 6.12 6.70
N VAL A 57 13.37 5.29 6.43
CA VAL A 57 14.37 5.54 5.39
C VAL A 57 13.72 5.66 4.02
N ARG A 58 12.81 4.74 3.66
CA ARG A 58 12.07 4.80 2.39
C ARG A 58 11.27 6.10 2.28
N THR A 59 10.54 6.49 3.32
CA THR A 59 9.76 7.73 3.33
C THR A 59 10.66 8.97 3.17
N SER A 60 11.80 8.99 3.85
CA SER A 60 12.75 10.10 3.78
C SER A 60 13.41 10.21 2.39
N VAL A 61 13.79 9.08 1.80
CA VAL A 61 14.35 9.03 0.44
C VAL A 61 13.32 9.47 -0.60
N HIS A 62 12.05 9.08 -0.43
CA HIS A 62 10.98 9.52 -1.33
C HIS A 62 10.69 11.02 -1.22
N ALA A 63 10.77 11.60 -0.03
CA ALA A 63 10.63 13.05 0.18
C ALA A 63 11.77 13.88 -0.47
N LEU A 64 12.93 13.26 -0.75
CA LEU A 64 14.04 13.89 -1.45
C LEU A 64 13.92 13.78 -2.98
N ASN A 65 13.08 12.89 -3.49
CA ASN A 65 12.81 12.69 -4.92
C ASN A 65 11.50 13.38 -5.29
N ASP A 66 11.53 14.67 -5.54
CA ASP A 66 10.43 15.48 -6.11
C ASP A 66 10.09 15.13 -7.58
N ASN A 67 10.40 13.90 -8.02
CA ASN A 67 10.02 13.46 -9.35
C ASN A 67 8.61 12.86 -9.29
N ALA A 68 7.71 13.45 -10.03
CA ALA A 68 6.42 12.84 -10.34
C ALA A 68 6.66 11.40 -10.80
N VAL A 69 6.18 10.45 -10.03
CA VAL A 69 6.25 9.03 -10.38
C VAL A 69 5.10 8.78 -11.34
N ASP A 70 5.40 8.09 -12.44
CA ASP A 70 4.35 7.60 -13.32
C ASP A 70 3.48 6.58 -12.55
N LEU A 71 2.38 7.09 -12.01
CA LEU A 71 1.46 6.33 -11.18
C LEU A 71 0.84 5.20 -12.00
N SER A 72 0.60 5.39 -13.30
CA SER A 72 -0.01 4.37 -14.15
C SER A 72 0.90 3.14 -14.26
N VAL A 73 2.18 3.34 -14.54
CA VAL A 73 3.18 2.26 -14.63
C VAL A 73 3.32 1.53 -13.29
N GLN A 74 3.24 2.25 -12.17
CA GLN A 74 3.35 1.65 -10.86
C GLN A 74 2.14 0.77 -10.53
N LEU A 75 0.93 1.23 -10.83
CA LEU A 75 -0.30 0.46 -10.61
C LEU A 75 -0.39 -0.74 -11.56
N GLU A 76 -0.01 -0.58 -12.83
CA GLU A 76 0.06 -1.67 -13.81
C GLU A 76 0.97 -2.80 -13.35
N ARG A 77 2.17 -2.49 -12.83
CA ARG A 77 3.09 -3.49 -12.29
C ARG A 77 2.50 -4.25 -11.09
N ILE A 78 1.75 -3.57 -10.24
CA ILE A 78 1.11 -4.20 -9.08
C ILE A 78 0.01 -5.14 -9.54
N VAL A 79 -0.82 -4.71 -10.49
CA VAL A 79 -1.89 -5.53 -11.06
C VAL A 79 -1.31 -6.74 -11.79
N GLU A 80 -0.26 -6.55 -12.60
CA GLU A 80 0.39 -7.65 -13.32
C GLU A 80 1.00 -8.67 -12.36
N GLY A 81 1.64 -8.21 -11.28
CA GLY A 81 2.18 -9.08 -10.24
C GLY A 81 1.11 -9.81 -9.41
N ALA A 82 -0.14 -9.32 -9.42
CA ALA A 82 -1.26 -9.95 -8.72
C ALA A 82 -2.03 -10.94 -9.60
N ARG A 83 -1.86 -10.89 -10.92
CA ARG A 83 -2.47 -11.85 -11.83
C ARG A 83 -1.87 -13.24 -11.63
N SER A 84 -2.72 -14.24 -11.49
CA SER A 84 -2.33 -15.64 -11.33
C SER A 84 -3.28 -16.55 -12.10
N ASP A 85 -2.80 -17.71 -12.51
CA ASP A 85 -3.63 -18.71 -13.16
C ASP A 85 -4.74 -19.16 -12.20
N GLY A 86 -6.01 -18.99 -12.61
CA GLY A 86 -7.17 -19.30 -11.80
C GLY A 86 -7.56 -18.22 -10.78
N GLY A 87 -6.88 -17.07 -10.74
CA GLY A 87 -7.27 -15.90 -9.95
C GLY A 87 -8.36 -15.06 -10.63
N PRO A 88 -8.85 -14.00 -9.94
CA PRO A 88 -9.84 -13.09 -10.52
C PRO A 88 -9.27 -12.32 -11.72
N GLN A 89 -10.15 -11.97 -12.65
CA GLN A 89 -9.81 -11.02 -13.70
C GLN A 89 -9.66 -9.62 -13.07
N ILE A 90 -8.53 -8.96 -13.32
CA ILE A 90 -8.27 -7.61 -12.81
C ILE A 90 -8.32 -6.62 -13.95
N GLU A 91 -9.29 -5.70 -13.87
CA GLU A 91 -9.46 -4.59 -14.81
C GLU A 91 -8.87 -3.32 -14.17
N LEU A 92 -7.95 -2.65 -14.87
CA LEU A 92 -7.30 -1.43 -14.40
C LEU A 92 -7.63 -0.27 -15.35
N GLU A 93 -8.15 0.80 -14.80
CA GLU A 93 -8.41 2.06 -15.47
C GLU A 93 -7.67 3.18 -14.74
N VAL A 94 -6.70 3.82 -15.39
CA VAL A 94 -5.93 4.93 -14.84
C VAL A 94 -6.17 6.17 -15.70
N MET A 95 -6.77 7.18 -15.09
CA MET A 95 -7.07 8.49 -15.69
C MET A 95 -6.28 9.58 -14.96
N THR A 96 -4.98 9.43 -14.91
CA THR A 96 -4.03 10.41 -14.39
C THR A 96 -2.69 10.21 -15.06
N GLU A 97 -2.08 11.29 -15.51
CA GLU A 97 -0.77 11.21 -16.13
C GLU A 97 0.35 11.24 -15.09
N HIS A 98 0.19 12.08 -14.08
CA HIS A 98 1.22 12.26 -13.07
C HIS A 98 0.62 12.48 -11.68
N ALA A 99 1.20 11.88 -10.66
CA ALA A 99 0.87 12.15 -9.28
C ALA A 99 2.14 12.41 -8.46
N PRO A 100 2.09 13.23 -7.41
CA PRO A 100 3.19 13.36 -6.46
C PRO A 100 3.62 12.01 -5.92
N ALA A 101 4.93 11.82 -5.70
CA ALA A 101 5.48 10.53 -5.29
C ALA A 101 4.86 9.99 -3.99
N ASN A 102 4.51 10.86 -3.03
CA ASN A 102 3.83 10.49 -1.81
C ASN A 102 2.43 9.90 -2.07
N VAL A 103 1.66 10.52 -2.99
CA VAL A 103 0.33 10.02 -3.42
C VAL A 103 0.47 8.69 -4.16
N ALA A 104 1.40 8.61 -5.13
CA ALA A 104 1.65 7.41 -5.91
C ALA A 104 2.04 6.22 -5.02
N ASN A 105 2.97 6.42 -4.08
CA ASN A 105 3.39 5.38 -3.15
C ASN A 105 2.28 4.96 -2.18
N CYS A 106 1.47 5.92 -1.72
CA CYS A 106 0.31 5.65 -0.86
C CYS A 106 -0.72 4.79 -1.61
N PHE A 107 -1.12 5.19 -2.81
CA PHE A 107 -2.09 4.43 -3.62
C PHE A 107 -1.56 3.05 -4.01
N ALA A 108 -0.28 2.94 -4.33
CA ALA A 108 0.36 1.65 -4.59
C ALA A 108 0.31 0.70 -3.37
N ALA A 109 0.51 1.22 -2.17
CA ALA A 109 0.41 0.43 -0.94
C ALA A 109 -1.04 0.00 -0.66
N VAL A 110 -2.00 0.92 -0.83
CA VAL A 110 -3.44 0.63 -0.68
C VAL A 110 -3.89 -0.41 -1.71
N LEU A 111 -3.47 -0.29 -2.97
CA LEU A 111 -3.81 -1.27 -4.01
C LEU A 111 -3.27 -2.66 -3.70
N ARG A 112 -2.00 -2.78 -3.29
CA ARG A 112 -1.43 -4.09 -2.92
C ARG A 112 -2.21 -4.77 -1.80
N GLU A 113 -2.56 -4.02 -0.75
CA GLU A 113 -3.32 -4.54 0.38
C GLU A 113 -4.75 -4.90 -0.02
N ALA A 114 -5.42 -4.06 -0.82
CA ALA A 114 -6.76 -4.33 -1.33
C ALA A 114 -6.80 -5.61 -2.19
N LEU A 115 -5.85 -5.77 -3.14
CA LEU A 115 -5.73 -6.97 -3.94
C LEU A 115 -5.42 -8.21 -3.09
N SER A 116 -4.50 -8.09 -2.13
CA SER A 116 -4.19 -9.17 -1.19
C SER A 116 -5.43 -9.61 -0.40
N ASN A 117 -6.26 -8.66 0.05
CA ASN A 117 -7.50 -8.94 0.77
C ASN A 117 -8.52 -9.63 -0.13
N THR A 118 -8.68 -9.18 -1.37
CA THR A 118 -9.56 -9.84 -2.35
C THR A 118 -9.12 -11.27 -2.61
N MET A 119 -7.83 -11.52 -2.86
CA MET A 119 -7.29 -12.86 -3.11
C MET A 119 -7.50 -13.82 -1.93
N ARG A 120 -7.41 -13.29 -0.70
CA ARG A 120 -7.53 -14.13 0.52
C ARG A 120 -8.96 -14.36 0.97
N HIS A 121 -9.87 -13.43 0.70
CA HIS A 121 -11.15 -13.38 1.41
C HIS A 121 -12.39 -13.28 0.52
N ALA A 122 -12.27 -12.80 -0.71
CA ALA A 122 -13.45 -12.44 -1.48
C ALA A 122 -14.05 -13.58 -2.31
N CYS A 123 -13.25 -14.56 -2.75
CA CYS A 123 -13.67 -15.53 -3.81
C CYS A 123 -14.25 -14.81 -5.01
N ALA A 124 -13.65 -13.68 -5.41
CA ALA A 124 -14.11 -12.82 -6.49
C ALA A 124 -13.78 -13.44 -7.86
N GLN A 125 -14.60 -13.14 -8.86
CA GLN A 125 -14.31 -13.44 -10.27
C GLN A 125 -13.67 -12.23 -10.95
N THR A 126 -14.07 -11.01 -10.55
CA THR A 126 -13.62 -9.76 -11.14
C THR A 126 -13.22 -8.75 -10.07
N VAL A 127 -12.11 -8.07 -10.32
CA VAL A 127 -11.66 -6.90 -9.55
C VAL A 127 -11.53 -5.72 -10.49
N THR A 128 -12.19 -4.62 -10.18
CA THR A 128 -12.05 -3.37 -10.94
C THR A 128 -11.25 -2.37 -10.11
N VAL A 129 -10.18 -1.85 -10.69
CA VAL A 129 -9.32 -0.81 -10.11
C VAL A 129 -9.46 0.44 -10.95
N ARG A 130 -9.83 1.56 -10.32
CA ARG A 130 -9.92 2.86 -10.97
C ARG A 130 -9.08 3.87 -10.21
N CYS A 131 -8.18 4.53 -10.92
CA CYS A 131 -7.41 5.64 -10.40
C CYS A 131 -7.69 6.88 -11.25
N MET A 132 -8.17 7.94 -10.61
CA MET A 132 -8.63 9.15 -11.31
C MET A 132 -8.02 10.39 -10.67
N GLU A 133 -7.71 11.36 -11.51
CA GLU A 133 -7.33 12.69 -11.11
C GLU A 133 -8.51 13.64 -11.27
N HIS A 134 -8.86 14.33 -10.19
CA HIS A 134 -9.86 15.40 -10.17
C HIS A 134 -9.17 16.76 -10.02
N PRO A 135 -9.86 17.88 -10.26
CA PRO A 135 -9.25 19.21 -10.13
C PRO A 135 -8.62 19.47 -8.75
N SER A 136 -9.20 18.93 -7.67
CA SER A 136 -8.79 19.20 -6.28
C SER A 136 -8.28 17.98 -5.51
N PHE A 137 -8.36 16.76 -6.06
CA PHE A 137 -7.91 15.54 -5.37
C PHE A 137 -7.59 14.41 -6.36
N TYR A 138 -6.85 13.43 -5.88
CA TYR A 138 -6.66 12.12 -6.51
C TYR A 138 -7.58 11.10 -5.87
N GLN A 139 -8.05 10.12 -6.64
CA GLN A 139 -8.98 9.10 -6.18
C GLN A 139 -8.50 7.70 -6.60
N LEU A 140 -8.57 6.75 -5.68
CA LEU A 140 -8.38 5.32 -5.95
C LEU A 140 -9.63 4.56 -5.49
N ILE A 141 -10.18 3.75 -6.38
CA ILE A 141 -11.31 2.85 -6.10
C ILE A 141 -10.89 1.44 -6.47
N VAL A 142 -11.03 0.50 -5.56
CA VAL A 142 -10.87 -0.94 -5.81
C VAL A 142 -12.17 -1.63 -5.43
N THR A 143 -12.77 -2.35 -6.37
CA THR A 143 -14.01 -3.11 -6.14
C THR A 143 -13.84 -4.54 -6.59
N ASP A 144 -14.33 -5.47 -5.80
CA ASP A 144 -14.51 -6.86 -6.20
C ASP A 144 -15.99 -7.26 -6.22
N ASP A 145 -16.30 -8.39 -6.86
CA ASP A 145 -17.64 -8.97 -6.96
C ASP A 145 -17.82 -10.19 -6.04
N GLY A 146 -16.88 -10.44 -5.14
CA GLY A 146 -16.85 -11.64 -4.31
C GLY A 146 -17.91 -11.68 -3.22
N ALA A 147 -18.32 -12.86 -2.83
CA ALA A 147 -19.31 -13.09 -1.76
C ALA A 147 -18.72 -13.05 -0.35
N GLY A 148 -17.39 -13.03 -0.21
CA GLY A 148 -16.71 -13.17 1.09
C GLY A 148 -16.88 -12.00 2.06
N GLY A 149 -17.15 -10.79 1.54
CA GLY A 149 -17.29 -9.57 2.37
C GLY A 149 -18.52 -9.55 3.27
N VAL A 150 -19.54 -10.33 2.95
CA VAL A 150 -20.81 -10.37 3.74
C VAL A 150 -20.62 -11.12 5.06
N GLN A 151 -19.68 -12.08 5.14
CA GLN A 151 -19.44 -12.86 6.36
C GLN A 151 -18.53 -12.12 7.36
N ALA A 152 -17.69 -11.20 6.91
CA ALA A 152 -16.81 -10.41 7.79
C ALA A 152 -17.57 -9.35 8.59
N SER A 153 -18.63 -8.78 8.02
CA SER A 153 -19.46 -7.75 8.69
C SER A 153 -20.35 -8.31 9.82
N SER A 154 -20.63 -9.63 9.84
CA SER A 154 -21.46 -10.25 10.88
C SER A 154 -20.70 -10.62 12.17
N ARG A 155 -19.38 -10.49 12.20
CA ARG A 155 -18.55 -10.91 13.35
C ARG A 155 -18.03 -9.79 14.23
N GLY A 156 -18.54 -8.57 14.17
CA GLY A 156 -18.14 -7.50 15.10
C GLY A 156 -16.62 -7.34 15.24
N ALA A 157 -15.87 -7.72 14.22
CA ALA A 157 -14.42 -7.73 14.24
C ALA A 157 -13.89 -6.29 14.19
N ALA A 158 -13.01 -5.97 15.14
CA ALA A 158 -12.12 -4.83 15.02
C ALA A 158 -11.55 -4.76 13.59
N GLU A 159 -11.50 -3.57 13.03
CA GLU A 159 -10.94 -3.31 11.70
C GLU A 159 -9.62 -4.08 11.56
N GLY A 160 -9.51 -4.99 10.60
CA GLY A 160 -8.31 -5.81 10.45
C GLY A 160 -7.08 -4.92 10.24
N MET A 161 -5.90 -5.35 10.70
CA MET A 161 -4.64 -4.56 10.60
C MET A 161 -4.40 -3.97 9.21
N GLY A 162 -4.80 -4.67 8.15
CA GLY A 162 -4.69 -4.19 6.77
C GLY A 162 -5.56 -2.97 6.49
N LEU A 163 -6.83 -2.97 6.94
CA LEU A 163 -7.74 -1.84 6.75
C LEU A 163 -7.29 -0.63 7.57
N ALA A 164 -6.87 -0.85 8.82
CA ALA A 164 -6.33 0.20 9.68
C ALA A 164 -5.08 0.85 9.06
N SER A 165 -4.15 0.04 8.56
CA SER A 165 -2.94 0.54 7.88
C SER A 165 -3.24 1.33 6.60
N MET A 166 -4.22 0.88 5.78
CA MET A 166 -4.66 1.63 4.61
C MET A 166 -5.24 2.99 5.00
N ARG A 167 -6.10 3.01 6.02
CA ARG A 167 -6.71 4.24 6.56
C ARG A 167 -5.65 5.22 7.04
N GLU A 168 -4.75 4.77 7.91
CA GLU A 168 -3.68 5.59 8.47
C GLU A 168 -2.81 6.25 7.38
N ARG A 169 -2.46 5.50 6.33
CA ARG A 169 -1.67 6.02 5.21
C ARG A 169 -2.38 7.11 4.42
N ILE A 170 -3.68 6.96 4.20
CA ILE A 170 -4.49 7.95 3.47
C ILE A 170 -4.70 9.20 4.35
N GLU A 171 -5.03 9.03 5.62
CA GLU A 171 -5.22 10.12 6.57
C GLU A 171 -3.93 10.91 6.81
N ALA A 172 -2.75 10.28 6.76
CA ALA A 172 -1.45 10.95 6.82
C ALA A 172 -1.20 11.92 5.64
N LEU A 173 -1.99 11.83 4.58
CA LEU A 173 -1.97 12.76 3.44
C LEU A 173 -3.22 13.64 3.40
N ASP A 174 -3.86 13.87 4.54
CA ASP A 174 -5.12 14.61 4.67
C ASP A 174 -6.25 14.04 3.79
N GLY A 175 -6.15 12.76 3.45
CA GLY A 175 -7.08 12.06 2.59
C GLY A 175 -8.27 11.45 3.32
N THR A 176 -9.22 10.93 2.55
CA THR A 176 -10.39 10.22 3.07
C THR A 176 -10.35 8.76 2.63
N PHE A 177 -10.59 7.85 3.57
CA PHE A 177 -10.60 6.42 3.34
C PHE A 177 -11.93 5.79 3.79
N SER A 178 -12.48 4.91 2.97
CA SER A 178 -13.57 4.03 3.37
C SER A 178 -13.42 2.65 2.73
N ALA A 179 -13.80 1.62 3.47
CA ALA A 179 -13.85 0.26 2.97
C ALA A 179 -15.09 -0.45 3.53
N GLY A 180 -15.78 -1.21 2.70
CA GLY A 180 -17.00 -1.87 3.11
C GLY A 180 -17.70 -2.63 1.98
N PRO A 181 -18.79 -3.36 2.32
CA PRO A 181 -19.60 -4.05 1.32
C PRO A 181 -20.22 -3.04 0.33
N ARG A 182 -20.38 -3.47 -0.91
CA ARG A 182 -21.01 -2.64 -1.95
C ARG A 182 -22.49 -2.49 -1.69
N ALA A 183 -22.98 -1.26 -1.74
CA ALA A 183 -24.42 -1.01 -1.60
C ALA A 183 -25.18 -1.55 -2.82
N GLY A 184 -26.16 -2.43 -2.61
CA GLY A 184 -27.02 -2.98 -3.66
C GLY A 184 -26.36 -3.98 -4.62
N ALA A 185 -25.14 -4.44 -4.34
CA ALA A 185 -24.43 -5.44 -5.14
C ALA A 185 -23.57 -6.35 -4.25
N SER A 186 -23.20 -7.54 -4.76
CA SER A 186 -22.19 -8.36 -4.10
C SER A 186 -20.80 -7.73 -4.18
N GLY A 187 -19.93 -8.07 -3.24
CA GLY A 187 -18.55 -7.67 -3.23
C GLY A 187 -18.21 -6.57 -2.22
N TRP A 188 -16.95 -6.18 -2.27
CA TRP A 188 -16.36 -5.19 -1.38
C TRP A 188 -15.83 -3.98 -2.16
N ARG A 189 -15.80 -2.84 -1.53
CA ARG A 189 -15.23 -1.62 -2.11
C ARG A 189 -14.24 -0.99 -1.14
N VAL A 190 -13.06 -0.69 -1.65
CA VAL A 190 -12.10 0.23 -1.04
C VAL A 190 -12.18 1.54 -1.83
N PHE A 191 -12.30 2.65 -1.11
CA PHE A 191 -12.36 3.99 -1.66
C PHE A 191 -11.38 4.88 -0.90
N ALA A 192 -10.51 5.58 -1.63
CA ALA A 192 -9.52 6.47 -1.08
C ALA A 192 -9.43 7.76 -1.91
N THR A 193 -9.31 8.91 -1.25
CA THR A 193 -9.00 10.18 -1.89
C THR A 193 -7.85 10.86 -1.17
N VAL A 194 -7.02 11.59 -1.91
CA VAL A 194 -5.96 12.44 -1.36
C VAL A 194 -6.08 13.81 -2.00
N PRO A 195 -6.20 14.89 -1.22
CA PRO A 195 -6.32 16.24 -1.75
C PRO A 195 -5.04 16.63 -2.48
N LYS A 196 -5.16 17.41 -3.56
CA LYS A 196 -4.04 18.10 -4.16
C LYS A 196 -3.60 19.20 -3.19
N GLN A 197 -2.33 19.17 -2.79
CA GLN A 197 -1.76 20.31 -2.09
C GLN A 197 -1.84 21.51 -3.04
N GLN A 198 -2.55 22.54 -2.64
CA GLN A 198 -2.51 23.81 -3.38
C GLN A 198 -1.06 24.26 -3.36
N GLY A 199 -0.41 24.22 -4.51
CA GLY A 199 0.89 24.84 -4.68
C GLY A 199 0.78 26.26 -4.18
N ASP A 200 1.76 26.71 -3.42
CA ASP A 200 1.97 28.12 -3.09
C ASP A 200 2.19 28.88 -4.43
N GLU A 201 1.08 29.18 -5.12
CA GLU A 201 1.09 30.07 -6.26
C GLU A 201 1.29 31.48 -5.73
N GLY A 202 2.54 31.90 -5.65
CA GLY A 202 2.91 33.29 -5.75
C GLY A 202 2.85 34.10 -4.46
N ARG A 203 4.00 34.19 -3.82
CA ARG A 203 4.43 35.44 -3.18
C ARG A 203 5.87 35.76 -3.52
#